data_639e72d2e270c9f9178910ec87258844
#
_entry.id   639e72d2e270c9f9178910ec87258844
#
_cell.length_a   1.000
_cell.length_b   1.000
_cell.length_c   1.000
_cell.angle_alpha   90.00
_cell.angle_beta   90.00
_cell.angle_gamma   90.00
#
_symmetry.space_group_name_H-M   'P 1'
#
loop_
_entity.id
_entity.type
_entity.pdbx_description
1 polymer ?
#
loop_
_entity_poly.entity_id
_entity_poly.type
_entity_poly.pdbx_seq_one_letter_code
_entity_poly.pdbx_strand_id
1 'polypeptide(L)'
;KKVKGIGSGAFMKCAALKKVTLKMSKATIGSEAFSTDVTDGYDANGNPKIIKKSHLTKIVMPYKYKGLLKERAFCGYVGTSFTWRDFNTYNEGFLRGCKTLKNIVFPKNLKTIDIPKHCLDDSLSTLKPLVIPEGVKAVYVGQHCRNIKCITVKGKKTVLYGDSGMGAKMISVEKVNCKKG
;
A
#
# COMPACT_ATOMS: atom_id res chain seq x y z
N LYS A 1 -2.50 -20.31 21.53
CA LYS A 1 -1.71 -19.04 21.61
C LYS A 1 -2.09 -18.16 20.40
N LYS A 2 -2.33 -16.86 20.63
CA LYS A 2 -2.62 -15.89 19.53
C LYS A 2 -1.29 -15.37 18.97
N VAL A 3 -1.16 -15.32 17.64
CA VAL A 3 -0.02 -14.69 16.97
C VAL A 3 -0.05 -13.19 17.27
N LYS A 4 1.03 -12.66 17.86
CA LYS A 4 1.15 -11.24 18.22
C LYS A 4 1.79 -10.40 17.12
N GLY A 5 2.55 -11.03 16.22
CA GLY A 5 3.23 -10.34 15.12
C GLY A 5 3.86 -11.31 14.13
N ILE A 6 4.26 -10.76 13.00
CA ILE A 6 5.10 -11.40 11.99
C ILE A 6 6.37 -10.55 11.92
N GLY A 7 7.52 -11.16 12.15
CA GLY A 7 8.80 -10.47 12.17
C GLY A 7 9.21 -9.92 10.80
N SER A 8 10.21 -9.03 10.79
CA SER A 8 10.82 -8.54 9.56
C SER A 8 11.43 -9.70 8.77
N GLY A 9 11.20 -9.72 7.46
CA GLY A 9 11.69 -10.77 6.58
C GLY A 9 11.16 -12.17 6.82
N ALA A 10 10.13 -12.38 7.66
CA ALA A 10 9.70 -13.70 8.12
C ALA A 10 9.35 -14.68 6.99
N PHE A 11 8.87 -14.19 5.85
CA PHE A 11 8.59 -14.96 4.63
C PHE A 11 9.43 -14.50 3.45
N MET A 12 10.61 -13.92 3.73
CA MET A 12 11.55 -13.53 2.69
C MET A 12 11.95 -14.75 1.87
N LYS A 13 12.07 -14.56 0.54
CA LYS A 13 12.42 -15.61 -0.42
C LYS A 13 11.42 -16.79 -0.53
N CYS A 14 10.26 -16.70 0.10
CA CYS A 14 9.19 -17.72 -0.02
C CYS A 14 8.45 -17.59 -1.35
N ALA A 15 9.12 -17.72 -2.50
CA ALA A 15 8.57 -17.43 -3.82
C ALA A 15 7.35 -18.27 -4.21
N ALA A 16 7.19 -19.47 -3.65
CA ALA A 16 6.04 -20.34 -3.89
C ALA A 16 4.76 -19.90 -3.15
N LEU A 17 4.85 -18.91 -2.24
CA LEU A 17 3.71 -18.41 -1.48
C LEU A 17 2.73 -17.67 -2.40
N LYS A 18 1.50 -18.18 -2.54
CA LYS A 18 0.48 -17.62 -3.45
C LYS A 18 -0.53 -16.72 -2.73
N LYS A 19 -0.80 -17.01 -1.45
CA LYS A 19 -1.84 -16.32 -0.68
C LYS A 19 -1.43 -16.16 0.78
N VAL A 20 -1.68 -14.99 1.32
CA VAL A 20 -1.59 -14.69 2.75
C VAL A 20 -2.98 -14.40 3.28
N THR A 21 -3.36 -15.02 4.41
CA THR A 21 -4.60 -14.72 5.12
C THR A 21 -4.26 -14.34 6.54
N LEU A 22 -4.40 -13.05 6.85
CA LEU A 22 -4.19 -12.49 8.18
C LEU A 22 -5.54 -12.44 8.89
N LYS A 23 -5.74 -13.30 9.88
CA LYS A 23 -6.97 -13.30 10.71
C LYS A 23 -6.85 -12.39 11.94
N MET A 24 -5.62 -12.01 12.31
CA MET A 24 -5.33 -11.11 13.42
C MET A 24 -5.53 -9.64 12.98
N SER A 25 -6.18 -8.84 13.83
CA SER A 25 -6.47 -7.42 13.53
C SER A 25 -5.54 -6.43 14.24
N LYS A 26 -4.65 -6.90 15.12
CA LYS A 26 -3.77 -6.06 15.95
C LYS A 26 -2.29 -6.45 15.88
N ALA A 27 -1.93 -7.46 15.09
CA ALA A 27 -0.54 -7.92 14.99
C ALA A 27 0.32 -6.93 14.20
N THR A 28 1.57 -6.74 14.60
CA THR A 28 2.55 -6.03 13.79
C THR A 28 3.04 -6.93 12.66
N ILE A 29 3.11 -6.40 11.45
CA ILE A 29 3.78 -7.02 10.31
C ILE A 29 5.07 -6.25 10.06
N GLY A 30 6.19 -6.94 10.24
CA GLY A 30 7.52 -6.36 10.14
C GLY A 30 7.89 -5.93 8.71
N SER A 31 8.97 -5.17 8.61
CA SER A 31 9.49 -4.72 7.32
C SER A 31 9.87 -5.91 6.45
N GLU A 32 9.53 -5.83 5.16
CA GLU A 32 9.82 -6.87 4.17
C GLU A 32 9.33 -8.29 4.56
N ALA A 33 8.36 -8.39 5.49
CA ALA A 33 7.88 -9.68 5.98
C ALA A 33 7.46 -10.64 4.85
N PHE A 34 6.94 -10.11 3.75
CA PHE A 34 6.54 -10.85 2.56
C PHE A 34 7.31 -10.40 1.31
N SER A 35 8.61 -10.17 1.44
CA SER A 35 9.55 -9.99 0.32
C SER A 35 9.86 -11.34 -0.30
N THR A 36 8.94 -11.87 -1.09
CA THR A 36 8.93 -13.28 -1.49
C THR A 36 9.69 -13.59 -2.77
N ASP A 37 10.20 -12.58 -3.50
CA ASP A 37 11.16 -12.81 -4.59
C ASP A 37 12.44 -13.48 -4.05
N VAL A 38 13.00 -14.40 -4.80
CA VAL A 38 14.33 -14.94 -4.53
C VAL A 38 15.34 -14.16 -5.36
N THR A 39 16.30 -13.55 -4.69
CA THR A 39 17.36 -12.76 -5.32
C THR A 39 18.72 -13.39 -5.07
N ASP A 40 19.64 -13.24 -6.05
CA ASP A 40 21.02 -13.66 -5.94
C ASP A 40 21.93 -12.61 -6.59
N GLY A 41 22.69 -11.91 -5.74
CA GLY A 41 23.56 -10.80 -6.16
C GLY A 41 22.81 -9.63 -6.76
N TYR A 42 23.53 -8.83 -7.55
CA TYR A 42 23.06 -7.63 -8.21
C TYR A 42 23.33 -7.70 -9.71
N ASP A 43 22.51 -7.02 -10.51
CA ASP A 43 22.76 -6.82 -11.94
C ASP A 43 23.83 -5.72 -12.18
N ALA A 44 24.18 -5.50 -13.45
CA ALA A 44 25.16 -4.48 -13.83
C ALA A 44 24.75 -3.04 -13.44
N ASN A 45 23.46 -2.80 -13.14
CA ASN A 45 22.91 -1.51 -12.72
C ASN A 45 22.74 -1.41 -11.19
N GLY A 46 23.23 -2.39 -10.43
CA GLY A 46 23.11 -2.42 -8.98
C GLY A 46 21.72 -2.82 -8.46
N ASN A 47 20.83 -3.35 -9.30
CA ASN A 47 19.53 -3.84 -8.86
C ASN A 47 19.63 -5.31 -8.41
N PRO A 48 18.87 -5.73 -7.39
CA PRO A 48 18.81 -7.13 -6.98
C PRO A 48 18.42 -8.04 -8.16
N LYS A 49 19.29 -8.99 -8.49
CA LYS A 49 19.04 -9.97 -9.54
C LYS A 49 18.02 -11.00 -9.07
N ILE A 50 16.82 -10.94 -9.62
CA ILE A 50 15.73 -11.87 -9.28
C ILE A 50 15.93 -13.17 -10.05
N ILE A 51 16.18 -14.27 -9.35
CA ILE A 51 16.30 -15.62 -9.92
C ILE A 51 15.01 -16.42 -9.83
N LYS A 52 14.12 -16.08 -8.89
CA LYS A 52 12.78 -16.65 -8.78
C LYS A 52 11.78 -15.58 -8.36
N LYS A 53 10.80 -15.32 -9.22
CA LYS A 53 9.75 -14.32 -8.97
C LYS A 53 8.75 -14.81 -7.93
N SER A 54 8.22 -13.88 -7.16
CA SER A 54 7.09 -14.12 -6.26
C SER A 54 5.84 -14.60 -7.01
N HIS A 55 5.03 -15.41 -6.33
CA HIS A 55 3.68 -15.81 -6.76
C HIS A 55 2.60 -15.27 -5.83
N LEU A 56 2.92 -14.35 -4.91
CA LEU A 56 1.98 -13.80 -3.95
C LEU A 56 0.97 -12.87 -4.63
N THR A 57 -0.16 -13.41 -5.05
CA THR A 57 -1.21 -12.67 -5.77
C THR A 57 -2.41 -12.29 -4.90
N LYS A 58 -2.49 -12.79 -3.65
CA LYS A 58 -3.64 -12.56 -2.79
C LYS A 58 -3.24 -12.31 -1.34
N ILE A 59 -3.66 -11.15 -0.82
CA ILE A 59 -3.55 -10.80 0.61
C ILE A 59 -4.97 -10.57 1.14
N VAL A 60 -5.36 -11.35 2.14
CA VAL A 60 -6.65 -11.23 2.81
C VAL A 60 -6.42 -10.74 4.24
N MET A 61 -7.09 -9.66 4.61
CA MET A 61 -6.95 -9.01 5.91
C MET A 61 -8.34 -8.72 6.50
N PRO A 62 -8.48 -8.63 7.84
CA PRO A 62 -9.69 -8.12 8.46
C PRO A 62 -10.02 -6.71 7.96
N TYR A 63 -11.30 -6.35 7.92
CA TYR A 63 -11.72 -5.00 7.51
C TYR A 63 -11.06 -3.93 8.40
N LYS A 64 -11.15 -4.06 9.71
CA LYS A 64 -10.43 -3.21 10.67
C LYS A 64 -9.10 -3.86 11.02
N TYR A 65 -8.02 -3.23 10.61
CA TYR A 65 -6.67 -3.66 10.95
C TYR A 65 -5.96 -2.57 11.74
N LYS A 66 -5.83 -2.77 13.03
CA LYS A 66 -5.25 -1.82 13.99
C LYS A 66 -3.84 -2.21 14.46
N GLY A 67 -3.25 -3.23 13.84
CA GLY A 67 -1.83 -3.54 13.97
C GLY A 67 -0.98 -2.58 13.14
N LEU A 68 0.32 -2.63 13.33
CA LEU A 68 1.27 -1.81 12.59
C LEU A 68 1.75 -2.58 11.34
N LEU A 69 1.70 -1.93 10.20
CA LEU A 69 2.30 -2.41 8.95
C LEU A 69 3.58 -1.60 8.71
N LYS A 70 4.71 -2.28 8.76
CA LYS A 70 6.03 -1.67 8.54
C LYS A 70 6.32 -1.48 7.06
N GLU A 71 7.32 -0.66 6.77
CA GLU A 71 7.76 -0.36 5.41
C GLU A 71 8.02 -1.64 4.61
N ARG A 72 7.55 -1.67 3.35
CA ARG A 72 7.73 -2.77 2.41
C ARG A 72 7.17 -4.13 2.89
N ALA A 73 6.30 -4.14 3.90
CA ALA A 73 5.77 -5.39 4.47
C ALA A 73 5.24 -6.36 3.40
N PHE A 74 4.67 -5.85 2.32
CA PHE A 74 4.10 -6.62 1.22
C PHE A 74 4.83 -6.43 -0.12
N CYS A 75 6.11 -6.05 -0.13
CA CYS A 75 6.82 -5.73 -1.38
C CYS A 75 6.91 -6.90 -2.39
N GLY A 76 6.77 -8.15 -1.93
CA GLY A 76 6.65 -9.32 -2.82
C GLY A 76 5.25 -9.56 -3.40
N TYR A 77 4.27 -8.69 -3.12
CA TYR A 77 2.94 -8.83 -3.67
C TYR A 77 2.93 -8.51 -5.19
N VAL A 78 2.50 -9.48 -5.99
CA VAL A 78 2.43 -9.38 -7.45
C VAL A 78 1.00 -9.34 -7.99
N GLY A 79 0.01 -9.15 -7.12
CA GLY A 79 -1.36 -8.89 -7.54
C GLY A 79 -1.51 -7.49 -8.13
N THR A 80 -2.45 -7.34 -9.04
CA THR A 80 -2.67 -6.05 -9.72
C THR A 80 -3.64 -5.12 -9.00
N SER A 81 -4.32 -5.61 -7.96
CA SER A 81 -5.33 -4.85 -7.21
C SER A 81 -5.22 -5.12 -5.72
N PHE A 82 -5.24 -4.08 -4.90
CA PHE A 82 -5.25 -4.18 -3.44
C PHE A 82 -6.52 -3.53 -2.88
N THR A 83 -7.24 -4.26 -2.01
CA THR A 83 -8.40 -3.72 -1.30
C THR A 83 -7.97 -3.08 0.00
N TRP A 84 -8.15 -1.77 0.10
CA TRP A 84 -7.83 -0.99 1.30
C TRP A 84 -8.65 -1.45 2.51
N ARG A 85 -8.13 -1.17 3.69
CA ARG A 85 -8.79 -1.51 4.95
C ARG A 85 -8.90 -0.28 5.84
N ASP A 86 -9.68 -0.37 6.91
CA ASP A 86 -9.64 0.61 7.99
C ASP A 86 -8.36 0.38 8.81
N PHE A 87 -7.27 0.99 8.31
CA PHE A 87 -5.93 0.85 8.87
C PHE A 87 -5.69 1.78 10.07
N ASN A 88 -4.60 1.52 10.79
CA ASN A 88 -4.02 2.45 11.74
C ASN A 88 -3.30 3.59 10.99
N THR A 89 -3.37 4.80 11.51
CA THR A 89 -2.72 5.99 10.95
C THR A 89 -1.18 5.97 11.06
N TYR A 90 -0.64 5.11 11.90
CA TYR A 90 0.82 4.99 12.11
C TYR A 90 1.51 3.98 11.18
N ASN A 91 0.84 3.53 10.14
CA ASN A 91 1.45 2.63 9.18
C ASN A 91 2.54 3.35 8.38
N GLU A 92 3.53 2.57 7.96
CA GLU A 92 4.59 3.01 7.05
C GLU A 92 4.26 2.58 5.60
N GLY A 93 5.17 2.77 4.66
CA GLY A 93 4.99 2.44 3.24
C GLY A 93 4.87 0.94 2.94
N PHE A 94 3.90 0.26 3.49
CA PHE A 94 3.76 -1.20 3.47
C PHE A 94 3.53 -1.82 2.07
N LEU A 95 3.03 -1.04 1.10
CA LEU A 95 2.90 -1.45 -0.30
C LEU A 95 4.07 -0.96 -1.18
N ARG A 96 5.08 -0.31 -0.60
CA ARG A 96 6.26 0.12 -1.33
C ARG A 96 6.92 -1.09 -2.00
N GLY A 97 7.26 -0.97 -3.28
CA GLY A 97 7.86 -2.05 -4.06
C GLY A 97 6.86 -3.05 -4.64
N CYS A 98 5.55 -2.86 -4.50
CA CYS A 98 4.53 -3.68 -5.17
C CYS A 98 4.45 -3.34 -6.66
N LYS A 99 5.44 -3.75 -7.44
CA LYS A 99 5.68 -3.32 -8.83
C LYS A 99 4.54 -3.61 -9.81
N THR A 100 3.69 -4.57 -9.54
CA THR A 100 2.58 -4.97 -10.43
C THR A 100 1.25 -4.33 -10.05
N LEU A 101 1.20 -3.57 -8.94
CA LEU A 101 -0.01 -2.98 -8.43
C LEU A 101 -0.50 -1.84 -9.34
N LYS A 102 -1.73 -1.97 -9.85
CA LYS A 102 -2.36 -1.02 -10.76
C LYS A 102 -3.64 -0.39 -10.21
N ASN A 103 -4.22 -0.98 -9.17
CA ASN A 103 -5.52 -0.55 -8.67
C ASN A 103 -5.60 -0.63 -7.15
N ILE A 104 -6.09 0.43 -6.52
CA ILE A 104 -6.46 0.46 -5.10
C ILE A 104 -7.98 0.57 -4.99
N VAL A 105 -8.58 -0.40 -4.33
CA VAL A 105 -10.03 -0.44 -4.11
C VAL A 105 -10.34 0.04 -2.69
N PHE A 106 -11.05 1.15 -2.55
CA PHE A 106 -11.51 1.66 -1.27
C PHE A 106 -12.94 1.21 -0.99
N PRO A 107 -13.19 0.45 0.10
CA PRO A 107 -14.54 0.07 0.51
C PRO A 107 -15.42 1.30 0.83
N LYS A 108 -16.70 1.23 0.47
CA LYS A 108 -17.65 2.37 0.63
C LYS A 108 -17.89 2.80 2.09
N ASN A 109 -17.65 1.92 3.05
CA ASN A 109 -17.88 2.17 4.48
C ASN A 109 -16.66 2.81 5.21
N LEU A 110 -15.57 3.08 4.51
CA LEU A 110 -14.47 3.87 5.07
C LEU A 110 -14.92 5.30 5.35
N LYS A 111 -14.55 5.83 6.50
CA LYS A 111 -14.81 7.24 6.86
C LYS A 111 -13.58 8.11 6.63
N THR A 112 -12.42 7.52 6.79
CA THR A 112 -11.13 8.16 6.57
C THR A 112 -10.24 7.22 5.76
N ILE A 113 -9.46 7.77 4.86
CA ILE A 113 -8.42 7.08 4.12
C ILE A 113 -7.10 7.76 4.48
N ASP A 114 -6.17 6.99 4.98
CA ASP A 114 -4.81 7.44 5.25
C ASP A 114 -3.85 6.62 4.39
N ILE A 115 -3.21 7.27 3.44
CA ILE A 115 -2.20 6.67 2.57
C ILE A 115 -0.84 7.09 3.14
N PRO A 116 -0.11 6.17 3.80
CA PRO A 116 1.16 6.49 4.44
C PRO A 116 2.20 6.99 3.43
N LYS A 117 3.19 7.73 3.94
CA LYS A 117 4.35 8.13 3.14
C LYS A 117 4.99 6.91 2.48
N HIS A 118 5.50 7.07 1.27
CA HIS A 118 6.13 6.01 0.46
C HIS A 118 5.25 4.79 0.16
N CYS A 119 3.97 4.78 0.52
CA CYS A 119 3.14 3.57 0.45
C CYS A 119 3.02 3.01 -0.97
N LEU A 120 3.00 3.89 -1.97
CA LEU A 120 2.85 3.54 -3.38
C LEU A 120 4.09 3.85 -4.21
N ASP A 121 5.22 4.14 -3.56
CA ASP A 121 6.51 4.30 -4.24
C ASP A 121 6.94 2.97 -4.84
N ASP A 122 7.69 3.06 -5.93
CA ASP A 122 8.19 1.90 -6.69
C ASP A 122 7.08 0.96 -7.22
N SER A 123 5.80 1.30 -7.05
CA SER A 123 4.75 0.71 -7.86
C SER A 123 4.88 1.25 -9.29
N LEU A 124 4.64 0.39 -10.28
CA LEU A 124 4.81 0.80 -11.69
C LEU A 124 3.94 2.01 -12.01
N SER A 125 4.44 2.84 -12.92
CA SER A 125 3.96 4.15 -13.35
C SER A 125 2.50 4.26 -13.82
N THR A 126 1.68 3.23 -13.64
CA THR A 126 0.33 3.10 -14.21
C THR A 126 -0.74 2.79 -13.20
N LEU A 127 -0.64 3.37 -11.98
CA LEU A 127 -1.78 3.31 -11.06
C LEU A 127 -3.00 3.95 -11.73
N LYS A 128 -4.12 3.22 -11.74
CA LYS A 128 -5.41 3.78 -12.12
C LYS A 128 -5.78 4.91 -11.16
N PRO A 129 -6.63 5.88 -11.58
CA PRO A 129 -7.12 6.91 -10.68
C PRO A 129 -7.61 6.33 -9.36
N LEU A 130 -7.21 6.93 -8.25
CA LEU A 130 -7.74 6.57 -6.94
C LEU A 130 -9.17 7.06 -6.83
N VAL A 131 -10.13 6.14 -6.74
CA VAL A 131 -11.55 6.51 -6.65
C VAL A 131 -11.97 6.51 -5.18
N ILE A 132 -12.16 7.71 -4.62
CA ILE A 132 -12.58 7.92 -3.24
C ILE A 132 -14.10 7.80 -3.15
N PRO A 133 -14.63 6.86 -2.34
CA PRO A 133 -16.07 6.65 -2.20
C PRO A 133 -16.81 7.85 -1.59
N GLU A 134 -18.12 7.95 -1.83
CA GLU A 134 -18.97 9.06 -1.38
C GLU A 134 -19.01 9.24 0.15
N GLY A 135 -18.93 8.19 0.92
CA GLY A 135 -19.03 8.25 2.39
C GLY A 135 -17.75 8.68 3.12
N VAL A 136 -16.64 8.89 2.40
CA VAL A 136 -15.34 9.28 2.97
C VAL A 136 -15.36 10.77 3.31
N LYS A 137 -14.99 11.11 4.56
CA LYS A 137 -14.93 12.51 5.05
C LYS A 137 -13.55 13.12 4.82
N ALA A 138 -12.49 12.34 4.99
CA ALA A 138 -11.11 12.83 4.92
C ALA A 138 -10.20 11.81 4.20
N VAL A 139 -9.29 12.33 3.39
CA VAL A 139 -8.23 11.56 2.76
C VAL A 139 -6.90 12.23 3.06
N TYR A 140 -6.00 11.52 3.68
CA TYR A 140 -4.63 11.94 3.93
C TYR A 140 -3.71 11.22 2.95
N VAL A 141 -2.87 11.97 2.27
CA VAL A 141 -1.89 11.43 1.32
C VAL A 141 -0.50 11.81 1.78
N GLY A 142 0.25 10.83 2.23
CA GLY A 142 1.61 11.01 2.74
C GLY A 142 2.60 11.38 1.63
N GLN A 143 3.76 11.88 2.05
CA GLN A 143 4.85 12.28 1.16
C GLN A 143 5.33 11.11 0.28
N HIS A 144 5.93 11.46 -0.86
CA HIS A 144 6.56 10.51 -1.77
C HIS A 144 5.64 9.44 -2.37
N CYS A 145 4.33 9.62 -2.36
CA CYS A 145 3.39 8.78 -3.12
C CYS A 145 3.36 9.20 -4.60
N ARG A 146 4.51 9.23 -5.26
CA ARG A 146 4.74 9.83 -6.59
C ARG A 146 3.93 9.21 -7.72
N ASN A 147 3.42 8.01 -7.53
CA ASN A 147 2.65 7.28 -8.56
C ASN A 147 1.16 7.57 -8.54
N ILE A 148 0.70 8.41 -7.62
CA ILE A 148 -0.69 8.89 -7.61
C ILE A 148 -0.81 10.07 -8.58
N LYS A 149 -1.25 9.79 -9.80
CA LYS A 149 -1.42 10.83 -10.83
C LYS A 149 -2.81 11.45 -10.84
N CYS A 150 -3.82 10.70 -10.45
CA CYS A 150 -5.19 11.16 -10.48
C CYS A 150 -5.97 10.64 -9.27
N ILE A 151 -6.74 11.53 -8.64
CA ILE A 151 -7.72 11.21 -7.59
C ILE A 151 -9.10 11.63 -8.06
N THR A 152 -10.06 10.71 -8.02
CA THR A 152 -11.47 11.00 -8.28
C THR A 152 -12.25 10.95 -6.98
N VAL A 153 -12.81 12.06 -6.55
CA VAL A 153 -13.60 12.20 -5.33
C VAL A 153 -15.08 12.14 -5.65
N LYS A 154 -15.79 11.16 -5.11
CA LYS A 154 -17.24 11.00 -5.31
C LYS A 154 -18.06 11.75 -4.27
N GLY A 155 -17.52 12.01 -3.09
CA GLY A 155 -18.22 12.71 -2.01
C GLY A 155 -18.13 14.22 -2.13
N LYS A 156 -19.26 14.92 -1.93
CA LYS A 156 -19.31 16.40 -1.99
C LYS A 156 -18.59 17.08 -0.81
N LYS A 157 -18.45 16.37 0.32
CA LYS A 157 -17.87 16.91 1.58
C LYS A 157 -16.55 16.25 1.96
N THR A 158 -15.92 15.55 1.03
CA THR A 158 -14.62 14.93 1.27
C THR A 158 -13.51 15.98 1.25
N VAL A 159 -12.69 16.03 2.29
CA VAL A 159 -11.52 16.90 2.37
C VAL A 159 -10.26 16.11 2.05
N LEU A 160 -9.41 16.64 1.20
CA LEU A 160 -8.11 16.07 0.85
C LEU A 160 -7.02 16.81 1.64
N TYR A 161 -6.22 16.07 2.38
CA TYR A 161 -5.07 16.58 3.11
C TYR A 161 -3.79 16.03 2.48
N GLY A 162 -2.85 16.91 2.18
CA GLY A 162 -1.47 16.55 1.89
C GLY A 162 -0.66 16.57 3.20
N ASP A 163 0.41 15.80 3.27
CA ASP A 163 1.36 15.90 4.36
C ASP A 163 2.17 17.19 4.20
N SER A 164 1.91 18.17 5.07
CA SER A 164 2.57 19.48 5.11
C SER A 164 3.94 19.46 5.79
N GLY A 165 4.55 18.30 6.01
CA GLY A 165 5.87 18.18 6.64
C GLY A 165 6.92 18.96 5.89
N MET A 166 7.39 20.03 6.50
CA MET A 166 8.53 20.90 6.17
C MET A 166 8.98 20.90 4.68
N GLY A 167 8.40 21.79 3.88
CA GLY A 167 8.95 22.18 2.57
C GLY A 167 8.85 21.14 1.45
N ALA A 168 8.22 20.02 1.68
CA ALA A 168 7.99 19.04 0.61
C ALA A 168 6.94 19.59 -0.36
N LYS A 169 7.33 19.84 -1.59
CA LYS A 169 6.40 20.01 -2.71
C LYS A 169 5.37 18.91 -2.61
N MET A 170 4.13 19.29 -2.36
CA MET A 170 3.01 18.36 -2.38
C MET A 170 3.06 17.54 -3.66
N ILE A 171 2.79 16.28 -3.50
CA ILE A 171 2.57 15.27 -4.52
C ILE A 171 2.06 15.92 -5.78
N SER A 172 2.70 15.65 -6.88
CA SER A 172 2.19 15.99 -8.21
C SER A 172 0.96 15.12 -8.52
N VAL A 173 -0.14 15.36 -7.82
CA VAL A 173 -1.45 14.89 -8.28
C VAL A 173 -1.78 15.73 -9.49
N GLU A 174 -1.60 15.18 -10.68
CA GLU A 174 -1.80 15.88 -11.94
C GLU A 174 -3.27 16.32 -12.13
N LYS A 175 -4.19 15.58 -11.51
CA LYS A 175 -5.63 15.84 -11.67
C LYS A 175 -6.45 15.41 -10.46
N VAL A 176 -7.29 16.31 -9.98
CA VAL A 176 -8.34 16.00 -9.00
C VAL A 176 -9.69 16.19 -9.69
N ASN A 177 -10.47 15.12 -9.81
CA ASN A 177 -11.83 15.16 -10.33
C ASN A 177 -12.81 15.14 -9.16
N CYS A 178 -13.53 16.22 -8.94
CA CYS A 178 -14.61 16.30 -7.95
C CYS A 178 -15.96 16.31 -8.64
N LYS A 179 -16.96 15.66 -8.04
CA LYS A 179 -18.35 15.87 -8.46
C LYS A 179 -18.73 17.34 -8.21
N LYS A 180 -19.23 17.99 -9.24
CA LYS A 180 -19.87 19.31 -9.08
C LYS A 180 -21.00 19.15 -8.06
N GLY A 181 -21.08 20.08 -7.12
CA GLY A 181 -22.12 20.14 -6.10
C GLY A 181 -23.51 20.37 -6.66
#